data_ee172315c4f4ccd2906d01b62da6d3c4
#
_entry.id   ee172315c4f4ccd2906d01b62da6d3c4
#
_cell.length_a   1.000
_cell.length_b   1.000
_cell.length_c   1.000
_cell.angle_alpha   90.00
_cell.angle_beta   90.00
_cell.angle_gamma   90.00
#
_symmetry.space_group_name_H-M   'P 1'
#
loop_
_entity.id
_entity.type
_entity.pdbx_description
1 polymer ?
#
loop_
_entity_poly.entity_id
_entity_poly.type
_entity_poly.pdbx_seq_one_letter_code
_entity_poly.pdbx_strand_id
1 'polypeptide(L)'
;MEKLKLAAGMTGEQKRYAVEAALLLGFQTETATFPVITADGEIPVPKNMEELKALWKKSTGRTPEEYESASKHTGPIFDLDFRKEKGLETMLQKGDFLKDENQDLLPDVLDVKIVLPEDADDAMLVAACNLAWRFGMETTGYKGTITADAAYTGNRLVLEKAEQTELVREKEGESVKVSLRGD
;
A
#
# COMPACT_ATOMS: atom_id res chain seq x y z
N MET A 1 -16.40 -0.87 -10.61
CA MET A 1 -14.96 -0.64 -10.30
C MET A 1 -14.17 -1.78 -10.93
N GLU A 2 -13.22 -1.44 -11.79
CA GLU A 2 -12.33 -2.42 -12.43
C GLU A 2 -11.39 -3.03 -11.38
N LYS A 3 -11.19 -4.34 -11.41
CA LYS A 3 -10.33 -5.09 -10.48
C LYS A 3 -9.10 -5.61 -11.20
N LEU A 4 -8.00 -5.76 -10.46
CA LEU A 4 -6.81 -6.45 -10.95
C LEU A 4 -7.12 -7.92 -11.23
N LYS A 5 -6.50 -8.48 -12.26
CA LYS A 5 -6.64 -9.89 -12.62
C LYS A 5 -5.63 -10.75 -11.88
N LEU A 6 -6.11 -11.61 -10.99
CA LEU A 6 -5.30 -12.66 -10.40
C LEU A 6 -5.02 -13.75 -11.43
N ALA A 7 -3.77 -13.98 -11.75
CA ALA A 7 -3.34 -15.03 -12.69
C ALA A 7 -2.69 -16.20 -11.93
N ALA A 8 -2.96 -17.41 -12.38
CA ALA A 8 -2.31 -18.59 -11.82
C ALA A 8 -0.79 -18.57 -12.11
N GLY A 9 0.01 -19.01 -11.14
CA GLY A 9 1.45 -19.18 -11.32
C GLY A 9 2.23 -17.88 -11.40
N MET A 10 1.75 -16.79 -10.82
CA MET A 10 2.49 -15.53 -10.76
C MET A 10 3.82 -15.71 -10.02
N THR A 11 4.90 -15.19 -10.62
CA THR A 11 6.22 -15.13 -9.95
C THR A 11 6.20 -14.15 -8.77
N GLY A 12 7.18 -14.26 -7.86
CA GLY A 12 7.33 -13.30 -6.75
C GLY A 12 7.41 -11.84 -7.23
N GLU A 13 8.10 -11.60 -8.33
CA GLU A 13 8.19 -10.27 -8.95
C GLU A 13 6.82 -9.78 -9.47
N GLN A 14 6.07 -10.64 -10.14
CA GLN A 14 4.71 -10.31 -10.60
C GLN A 14 3.74 -10.03 -9.43
N LYS A 15 3.88 -10.76 -8.32
CA LYS A 15 3.12 -10.48 -7.10
C LYS A 15 3.43 -9.10 -6.53
N ARG A 16 4.71 -8.69 -6.52
CA ARG A 16 5.11 -7.33 -6.14
C ARG A 16 4.49 -6.29 -7.07
N TYR A 17 4.53 -6.49 -8.39
CA TYR A 17 3.87 -5.57 -9.32
C TYR A 17 2.35 -5.50 -9.13
N ALA A 18 1.71 -6.58 -8.71
CA ALA A 18 0.29 -6.55 -8.39
C ALA A 18 0.00 -5.63 -7.19
N VAL A 19 0.83 -5.70 -6.15
CA VAL A 19 0.70 -4.84 -4.96
C VAL A 19 0.97 -3.36 -5.31
N GLU A 20 2.01 -3.10 -6.11
CA GLU A 20 2.28 -1.74 -6.61
C GLU A 20 1.11 -1.19 -7.45
N ALA A 21 0.58 -2.01 -8.36
CA ALA A 21 -0.57 -1.62 -9.18
C ALA A 21 -1.83 -1.35 -8.34
N ALA A 22 -2.05 -2.15 -7.29
CA ALA A 22 -3.16 -1.94 -6.37
C ALA A 22 -3.07 -0.59 -5.65
N LEU A 23 -1.88 -0.19 -5.19
CA LEU A 23 -1.65 1.14 -4.62
C LEU A 23 -2.01 2.25 -5.62
N LEU A 24 -1.49 2.13 -6.86
CA LEU A 24 -1.70 3.14 -7.89
C LEU A 24 -3.17 3.32 -8.29
N LEU A 25 -3.89 2.22 -8.37
CA LEU A 25 -5.33 2.26 -8.66
C LEU A 25 -6.12 2.82 -7.47
N GLY A 26 -5.62 2.63 -6.25
CA GLY A 26 -6.20 3.20 -5.04
C GLY A 26 -6.21 4.72 -5.05
N PHE A 27 -5.18 5.39 -5.57
CA PHE A 27 -5.11 6.87 -5.66
C PHE A 27 -6.27 7.52 -6.41
N GLN A 28 -6.94 6.79 -7.28
CA GLN A 28 -8.03 7.33 -8.11
C GLN A 28 -9.41 6.85 -7.67
N THR A 29 -9.47 6.15 -6.55
CA THR A 29 -10.68 5.46 -6.12
C THR A 29 -11.25 6.11 -4.86
N GLU A 30 -12.45 6.67 -4.96
CA GLU A 30 -13.19 7.19 -3.79
C GLU A 30 -13.87 6.06 -3.01
N THR A 31 -14.23 4.97 -3.70
CA THR A 31 -14.90 3.81 -3.10
C THR A 31 -14.29 2.50 -3.62
N ALA A 32 -14.08 1.53 -2.75
CA ALA A 32 -13.56 0.21 -3.13
C ALA A 32 -14.50 -0.92 -2.70
N THR A 33 -14.61 -1.95 -3.55
CA THR A 33 -15.24 -3.22 -3.20
C THR A 33 -14.17 -4.30 -3.16
N PHE A 34 -13.81 -4.74 -1.96
CA PHE A 34 -12.81 -5.78 -1.76
C PHE A 34 -13.36 -7.18 -2.07
N PRO A 35 -12.51 -8.12 -2.52
CA PRO A 35 -11.11 -7.93 -2.85
C PRO A 35 -10.91 -7.11 -4.15
N VAL A 36 -9.79 -6.39 -4.26
CA VAL A 36 -9.44 -5.56 -5.42
C VAL A 36 -8.72 -6.33 -6.53
N ILE A 37 -8.29 -7.55 -6.24
CA ILE A 37 -7.69 -8.48 -7.20
C ILE A 37 -8.49 -9.79 -7.18
N THR A 38 -8.92 -10.27 -8.35
CA THR A 38 -9.76 -11.47 -8.51
C THR A 38 -9.43 -12.20 -9.80
N ALA A 39 -9.79 -13.48 -9.90
CA ALA A 39 -9.54 -14.28 -11.09
C ALA A 39 -10.28 -13.73 -12.34
N ASP A 40 -11.43 -13.11 -12.15
CA ASP A 40 -12.24 -12.47 -13.20
C ASP A 40 -11.97 -10.96 -13.35
N GLY A 41 -10.90 -10.46 -12.73
CA GLY A 41 -10.48 -9.06 -12.85
C GLY A 41 -10.17 -8.67 -14.29
N GLU A 42 -10.39 -7.40 -14.62
CA GLU A 42 -10.26 -6.85 -15.97
C GLU A 42 -8.90 -6.23 -16.23
N ILE A 43 -8.24 -5.70 -15.18
CA ILE A 43 -6.94 -5.02 -15.29
C ILE A 43 -5.82 -6.05 -15.17
N PRO A 44 -5.01 -6.28 -16.21
CA PRO A 44 -3.86 -7.18 -16.12
C PRO A 44 -2.83 -6.64 -15.13
N VAL A 45 -2.22 -7.53 -14.35
CA VAL A 45 -1.08 -7.17 -13.50
C VAL A 45 0.12 -6.83 -14.40
N PRO A 46 0.81 -5.71 -14.15
CA PRO A 46 2.03 -5.36 -14.87
C PRO A 46 3.07 -6.49 -14.80
N LYS A 47 3.74 -6.77 -15.91
CA LYS A 47 4.76 -7.82 -16.01
C LYS A 47 6.17 -7.32 -15.75
N ASN A 48 6.36 -6.02 -15.81
CA ASN A 48 7.66 -5.36 -15.67
C ASN A 48 7.47 -3.90 -15.23
N MET A 49 8.59 -3.24 -14.94
CA MET A 49 8.61 -1.86 -14.48
C MET A 49 8.06 -0.87 -15.52
N GLU A 50 8.21 -1.14 -16.81
CA GLU A 50 7.71 -0.24 -17.87
C GLU A 50 6.18 -0.26 -17.90
N GLU A 51 5.57 -1.44 -17.80
CA GLU A 51 4.11 -1.57 -17.72
C GLU A 51 3.56 -0.93 -16.44
N LEU A 52 4.28 -1.07 -15.30
CA LEU A 52 3.92 -0.42 -14.05
C LEU A 52 3.96 1.12 -14.17
N LYS A 53 5.01 1.67 -14.79
CA LYS A 53 5.11 3.11 -15.07
C LYS A 53 4.03 3.61 -16.03
N ALA A 54 3.68 2.80 -17.02
CA ALA A 54 2.58 3.12 -17.94
C ALA A 54 1.22 3.15 -17.21
N LEU A 55 0.99 2.19 -16.31
CA LEU A 55 -0.20 2.20 -15.44
C LEU A 55 -0.20 3.44 -14.56
N TRP A 56 0.92 3.80 -13.94
CA TRP A 56 1.06 5.01 -13.15
C TRP A 56 0.65 6.25 -13.94
N LYS A 57 1.23 6.44 -15.12
CA LYS A 57 0.89 7.58 -15.99
C LYS A 57 -0.58 7.59 -16.38
N LYS A 58 -1.15 6.43 -16.70
CA LYS A 58 -2.58 6.28 -17.00
C LYS A 58 -3.44 6.64 -15.79
N SER A 59 -3.03 6.22 -14.60
CA SER A 59 -3.80 6.39 -13.37
C SER A 59 -3.70 7.80 -12.79
N THR A 60 -2.54 8.43 -12.83
CA THR A 60 -2.30 9.74 -12.19
C THR A 60 -2.17 10.91 -13.19
N GLY A 61 -2.06 10.61 -14.48
CA GLY A 61 -1.74 11.59 -15.51
C GLY A 61 -0.29 12.08 -15.48
N ARG A 62 0.54 11.56 -14.56
CA ARG A 62 1.92 11.99 -14.30
C ARG A 62 2.87 10.80 -14.24
N THR A 63 4.16 11.04 -14.46
CA THR A 63 5.19 10.05 -14.13
C THR A 63 5.42 10.00 -12.61
N PRO A 64 6.06 8.94 -12.07
CA PRO A 64 6.44 8.89 -10.66
C PRO A 64 7.22 10.13 -10.21
N GLU A 65 8.16 10.59 -11.01
CA GLU A 65 9.02 11.74 -10.73
C GLU A 65 8.22 13.07 -10.74
N GLU A 66 7.27 13.23 -11.67
CA GLU A 66 6.37 14.38 -11.72
C GLU A 66 5.41 14.40 -10.54
N TYR A 67 4.98 13.22 -10.07
CA TYR A 67 4.09 13.08 -8.93
C TYR A 67 4.79 13.47 -7.63
N GLU A 68 6.01 12.99 -7.38
CA GLU A 68 6.80 13.37 -6.21
C GLU A 68 7.07 14.88 -6.13
N SER A 69 7.24 15.54 -7.28
CA SER A 69 7.48 16.99 -7.32
C SER A 69 6.23 17.83 -7.09
N ALA A 70 5.05 17.30 -7.37
CA ALA A 70 3.77 18.02 -7.31
C ALA A 70 3.04 17.90 -5.96
N SER A 71 3.41 16.92 -5.12
CA SER A 71 2.74 16.64 -3.85
C SER A 71 3.05 17.63 -2.71
N LYS A 72 3.64 18.79 -3.03
CA LYS A 72 3.88 19.87 -2.07
C LYS A 72 2.67 20.79 -1.99
N HIS A 73 1.66 20.39 -1.25
CA HIS A 73 0.56 21.28 -0.89
C HIS A 73 0.96 22.16 0.28
N THR A 74 0.55 23.43 0.22
CA THR A 74 0.67 24.37 1.34
C THR A 74 -0.74 24.75 1.78
N GLY A 75 -1.16 24.23 2.93
CA GLY A 75 -2.48 24.47 3.52
C GLY A 75 -2.42 24.98 4.96
N PRO A 76 -3.55 25.38 5.56
CA PRO A 76 -3.59 25.80 6.95
C PRO A 76 -3.29 24.66 7.91
N ILE A 77 -2.59 24.96 8.99
CA ILE A 77 -2.20 24.01 10.03
C ILE A 77 -3.35 23.85 11.02
N PHE A 78 -3.84 22.62 11.15
CA PHE A 78 -4.73 22.20 12.24
C PHE A 78 -4.09 21.04 12.99
N ASP A 79 -4.02 21.12 14.31
CA ASP A 79 -3.49 20.05 15.16
C ASP A 79 -4.64 19.13 15.60
N LEU A 80 -4.79 18.00 14.91
CA LEU A 80 -5.75 16.96 15.29
C LEU A 80 -4.98 15.74 15.84
N ASP A 81 -5.13 15.46 17.12
CA ASP A 81 -4.50 14.31 17.77
C ASP A 81 -5.35 13.04 17.62
N PHE A 82 -5.06 12.22 16.62
CA PHE A 82 -5.72 10.93 16.35
C PHE A 82 -5.06 9.73 17.04
N ARG A 83 -4.11 9.94 17.95
CA ARG A 83 -3.23 8.89 18.52
C ARG A 83 -3.89 7.96 19.55
N LYS A 84 -5.18 7.99 19.78
CA LYS A 84 -5.83 7.30 20.92
C LYS A 84 -6.38 5.91 20.61
N GLU A 85 -6.50 5.48 19.38
CA GLU A 85 -7.09 4.19 19.04
C GLU A 85 -6.04 3.17 18.58
N LYS A 86 -6.16 1.93 19.07
CA LYS A 86 -5.23 0.83 18.80
C LYS A 86 -5.94 -0.22 17.93
N GLY A 87 -5.58 -0.34 16.66
CA GLY A 87 -6.13 -1.34 15.77
C GLY A 87 -5.67 -1.12 14.32
N LEU A 88 -6.26 -1.85 13.37
CA LEU A 88 -6.00 -1.65 11.94
C LEU A 88 -6.34 -0.23 11.49
N GLU A 89 -7.34 0.38 12.11
CA GLU A 89 -7.74 1.74 11.81
C GLU A 89 -6.61 2.74 12.06
N THR A 90 -5.76 2.51 13.08
CA THR A 90 -4.63 3.39 13.38
C THR A 90 -3.52 3.33 12.34
N MET A 91 -3.43 2.24 11.57
CA MET A 91 -2.47 2.12 10.47
C MET A 91 -2.83 3.05 9.30
N LEU A 92 -4.12 3.35 9.15
CA LEU A 92 -4.66 4.22 8.11
C LEU A 92 -4.89 5.65 8.61
N GLN A 93 -4.63 5.91 9.89
CA GLN A 93 -4.68 7.24 10.46
C GLN A 93 -3.31 7.93 10.35
N LYS A 94 -3.35 9.25 10.34
CA LYS A 94 -2.15 10.08 10.38
C LYS A 94 -1.29 9.75 11.62
N GLY A 95 -0.05 9.40 11.43
CA GLY A 95 0.92 9.25 12.51
C GLY A 95 1.93 8.12 12.34
N ASP A 96 1.52 6.86 12.22
CA ASP A 96 2.48 5.75 12.07
C ASP A 96 2.96 5.62 10.62
N PHE A 97 2.05 5.41 9.68
CA PHE A 97 2.36 5.12 8.28
C PHE A 97 1.93 6.22 7.30
N LEU A 98 0.89 6.98 7.66
CA LEU A 98 0.42 8.11 6.89
C LEU A 98 0.90 9.41 7.55
N LYS A 99 1.76 10.15 6.86
CA LYS A 99 2.32 11.41 7.33
C LYS A 99 1.81 12.57 6.50
N ASP A 100 1.60 13.68 7.17
CA ASP A 100 1.27 14.94 6.59
C ASP A 100 2.46 15.89 6.87
N GLU A 101 3.36 15.97 5.89
CA GLU A 101 4.60 16.76 6.04
C GLU A 101 4.36 18.25 5.85
N ASN A 102 3.34 18.62 5.10
CA ASN A 102 3.00 20.00 4.79
C ASN A 102 1.93 20.59 5.74
N GLN A 103 1.36 19.76 6.62
CA GLN A 103 0.38 20.10 7.65
C GLN A 103 -0.95 20.69 7.11
N ASP A 104 -1.41 20.18 5.97
CA ASP A 104 -2.68 20.57 5.37
C ASP A 104 -3.85 19.65 5.75
N LEU A 105 -3.62 18.69 6.66
CA LEU A 105 -4.51 17.64 7.15
C LEU A 105 -4.75 16.47 6.17
N LEU A 106 -4.17 16.52 4.99
CA LEU A 106 -4.20 15.40 4.05
C LEU A 106 -2.88 14.64 4.14
N PRO A 107 -2.90 13.31 4.30
CA PRO A 107 -1.68 12.54 4.24
C PRO A 107 -1.04 12.63 2.85
N ASP A 108 0.17 13.17 2.80
CA ASP A 108 0.94 13.37 1.56
C ASP A 108 2.13 12.42 1.44
N VAL A 109 2.43 11.67 2.51
CA VAL A 109 3.51 10.67 2.53
C VAL A 109 3.02 9.36 3.14
N LEU A 110 3.21 8.28 2.38
CA LEU A 110 3.04 6.92 2.86
C LEU A 110 4.40 6.34 3.26
N ASP A 111 4.66 6.27 4.57
CA ASP A 111 5.92 5.80 5.16
C ASP A 111 5.77 4.36 5.66
N VAL A 112 5.46 3.44 4.77
CA VAL A 112 5.39 2.01 5.05
C VAL A 112 5.75 1.20 3.81
N LYS A 113 6.31 0.00 4.03
CA LYS A 113 6.50 -1.00 2.99
C LYS A 113 5.70 -2.25 3.33
N ILE A 114 5.13 -2.88 2.32
CA ILE A 114 4.51 -4.20 2.44
C ILE A 114 5.57 -5.24 2.10
N VAL A 115 5.85 -6.12 3.04
CA VAL A 115 6.78 -7.24 2.87
C VAL A 115 5.97 -8.51 2.63
N LEU A 116 6.10 -9.05 1.42
CA LEU A 116 5.52 -10.34 1.04
C LEU A 116 6.59 -11.42 1.18
N PRO A 117 6.30 -12.56 1.83
CA PRO A 117 7.19 -13.70 1.82
C PRO A 117 7.35 -14.26 0.39
N GLU A 118 8.47 -14.93 0.13
CA GLU A 118 8.75 -15.51 -1.20
C GLU A 118 7.71 -16.58 -1.59
N ASP A 119 7.21 -17.31 -0.61
CA ASP A 119 6.19 -18.35 -0.73
C ASP A 119 4.76 -17.83 -0.55
N ALA A 120 4.55 -16.52 -0.63
CA ALA A 120 3.21 -15.92 -0.52
C ALA A 120 2.24 -16.61 -1.49
N ASP A 121 1.13 -17.09 -0.95
CA ASP A 121 0.02 -17.66 -1.72
C ASP A 121 -0.94 -16.57 -2.24
N ASP A 122 -1.99 -17.01 -2.92
CA ASP A 122 -2.98 -16.09 -3.49
C ASP A 122 -3.76 -15.32 -2.41
N ALA A 123 -4.00 -15.93 -1.24
CA ALA A 123 -4.69 -15.27 -0.13
C ALA A 123 -3.85 -14.12 0.43
N MET A 124 -2.57 -14.35 0.66
CA MET A 124 -1.62 -13.30 1.06
C MET A 124 -1.50 -12.19 0.02
N LEU A 125 -1.44 -12.57 -1.27
CA LEU A 125 -1.42 -11.59 -2.35
C LEU A 125 -2.67 -10.72 -2.37
N VAL A 126 -3.84 -11.33 -2.21
CA VAL A 126 -5.12 -10.61 -2.13
C VAL A 126 -5.13 -9.65 -0.95
N ALA A 127 -4.67 -10.10 0.22
CA ALA A 127 -4.57 -9.25 1.41
C ALA A 127 -3.63 -8.06 1.19
N ALA A 128 -2.44 -8.30 0.62
CA ALA A 128 -1.48 -7.26 0.30
C ALA A 128 -2.03 -6.22 -0.70
N CYS A 129 -2.70 -6.69 -1.76
CA CYS A 129 -3.34 -5.80 -2.74
C CYS A 129 -4.47 -4.96 -2.12
N ASN A 130 -5.29 -5.56 -1.26
CA ASN A 130 -6.36 -4.85 -0.55
C ASN A 130 -5.79 -3.73 0.33
N LEU A 131 -4.71 -4.01 1.07
CA LEU A 131 -4.02 -3.03 1.92
C LEU A 131 -3.38 -1.92 1.09
N ALA A 132 -2.64 -2.28 0.03
CA ALA A 132 -2.01 -1.31 -0.85
C ALA A 132 -3.04 -0.39 -1.51
N TRP A 133 -4.15 -0.94 -1.99
CA TRP A 133 -5.24 -0.14 -2.54
C TRP A 133 -5.83 0.82 -1.51
N ARG A 134 -6.06 0.33 -0.29
CA ARG A 134 -6.55 1.18 0.80
C ARG A 134 -5.57 2.29 1.15
N PHE A 135 -4.28 2.02 1.21
CA PHE A 135 -3.27 3.05 1.39
C PHE A 135 -3.30 4.09 0.26
N GLY A 136 -3.50 3.65 -0.98
CA GLY A 136 -3.65 4.56 -2.11
C GLY A 136 -4.85 5.50 -1.97
N MET A 137 -5.97 5.01 -1.44
CA MET A 137 -7.16 5.82 -1.19
C MET A 137 -6.97 6.88 -0.09
N GLU A 138 -6.09 6.60 0.88
CA GLU A 138 -5.90 7.44 2.07
C GLU A 138 -4.73 8.42 1.96
N THR A 139 -3.97 8.39 0.87
CA THR A 139 -2.82 9.28 0.69
C THR A 139 -2.87 10.00 -0.64
N THR A 140 -2.33 11.21 -0.67
CA THR A 140 -2.14 11.97 -1.90
C THR A 140 -0.72 11.86 -2.45
N GLY A 141 0.18 11.21 -1.72
CA GLY A 141 1.59 11.09 -2.08
C GLY A 141 2.22 9.76 -1.66
N TYR A 142 3.29 9.41 -2.39
CA TYR A 142 4.00 8.16 -2.21
C TYR A 142 5.41 8.26 -2.81
N LYS A 143 6.41 7.75 -2.10
CA LYS A 143 7.82 7.80 -2.53
C LYS A 143 8.35 6.39 -2.74
N GLY A 144 8.84 6.09 -3.94
CA GLY A 144 9.46 4.82 -4.28
C GLY A 144 8.45 3.69 -4.47
N THR A 145 8.72 2.50 -3.96
CA THR A 145 7.87 1.31 -4.05
C THR A 145 7.16 1.04 -2.73
N ILE A 146 5.90 0.57 -2.77
CA ILE A 146 5.19 0.12 -1.57
C ILE A 146 5.69 -1.25 -1.10
N THR A 147 6.26 -2.05 -1.98
CA THR A 147 6.81 -3.36 -1.66
C THR A 147 8.28 -3.29 -1.25
N ALA A 148 8.70 -4.16 -0.37
CA ALA A 148 10.10 -4.38 0.00
C ALA A 148 10.39 -5.87 0.20
N ASP A 149 11.66 -6.22 0.23
CA ASP A 149 12.13 -7.55 0.61
C ASP A 149 12.15 -7.74 2.14
N ALA A 150 12.39 -8.98 2.56
CA ALA A 150 12.39 -9.35 3.98
C ALA A 150 13.51 -8.67 4.81
N ALA A 151 14.55 -8.14 4.16
CA ALA A 151 15.65 -7.46 4.83
C ALA A 151 15.36 -5.99 5.18
N TYR A 152 14.23 -5.45 4.71
CA TYR A 152 13.85 -4.07 5.00
C TYR A 152 13.55 -3.86 6.48
N THR A 153 14.17 -2.85 7.10
CA THR A 153 14.09 -2.56 8.54
C THR A 153 13.33 -1.27 8.89
N GLY A 154 12.83 -0.53 7.90
CA GLY A 154 11.98 0.64 8.13
C GLY A 154 10.57 0.28 8.58
N ASN A 155 9.66 1.25 8.56
CA ASN A 155 8.24 1.00 8.81
C ASN A 155 7.70 -0.02 7.81
N ARG A 156 7.15 -1.12 8.32
CA ARG A 156 6.73 -2.22 7.48
C ARG A 156 5.52 -2.97 7.99
N LEU A 157 4.78 -3.48 7.05
CA LEU A 157 3.69 -4.40 7.24
C LEU A 157 4.10 -5.75 6.65
N VAL A 158 4.15 -6.78 7.48
CA VAL A 158 4.58 -8.13 7.11
C VAL A 158 3.38 -9.05 7.13
N LEU A 159 3.16 -9.79 6.04
CA LEU A 159 2.15 -10.84 6.00
C LEU A 159 2.82 -12.17 6.35
N GLU A 160 2.26 -12.88 7.32
CA GLU A 160 2.79 -14.14 7.85
C GLU A 160 1.68 -15.18 7.93
N LYS A 161 1.98 -16.46 7.62
CA LYS A 161 1.05 -17.57 7.86
C LYS A 161 1.01 -17.93 9.34
N ALA A 162 -0.19 -18.10 9.87
CA ALA A 162 -0.40 -18.56 11.25
C ALA A 162 -1.76 -19.27 11.37
N GLU A 163 -1.89 -20.13 12.37
CA GLU A 163 -3.13 -20.86 12.66
C GLU A 163 -4.29 -19.95 13.14
N GLN A 164 -3.95 -18.76 13.62
CA GLN A 164 -4.92 -17.80 14.11
C GLN A 164 -4.68 -16.43 13.47
N THR A 165 -5.77 -15.78 13.10
CA THR A 165 -5.70 -14.41 12.59
C THR A 165 -5.39 -13.45 13.74
N GLU A 166 -4.26 -12.78 13.66
CA GLU A 166 -3.84 -11.77 14.62
C GLU A 166 -3.10 -10.61 13.97
N LEU A 167 -3.16 -9.46 14.64
CA LEU A 167 -2.39 -8.28 14.31
C LEU A 167 -1.37 -8.04 15.44
N VAL A 168 -0.09 -8.11 15.11
CA VAL A 168 0.99 -7.85 16.07
C VAL A 168 1.73 -6.59 15.67
N ARG A 169 1.80 -5.60 16.58
CA ARG A 169 2.53 -4.36 16.38
C ARG A 169 3.76 -4.33 17.30
N GLU A 170 4.92 -4.21 16.71
CA GLU A 170 6.22 -4.15 17.40
C GLU A 170 6.93 -2.84 17.04
N LYS A 171 7.51 -2.19 18.04
CA LYS A 171 8.37 -1.03 17.84
C LYS A 171 9.82 -1.48 17.80
N GLU A 172 10.51 -1.20 16.70
CA GLU A 172 11.91 -1.54 16.47
C GLU A 172 12.72 -0.24 16.28
N GLY A 173 13.28 0.28 17.38
CA GLY A 173 13.93 1.59 17.36
C GLY A 173 12.95 2.72 17.03
N GLU A 174 13.19 3.42 15.93
CA GLU A 174 12.28 4.47 15.41
C GLU A 174 11.23 3.93 14.45
N SER A 175 11.36 2.68 14.02
CA SER A 175 10.47 2.04 13.05
C SER A 175 9.39 1.20 13.73
N VAL A 176 8.30 0.98 13.03
CA VAL A 176 7.19 0.12 13.44
C VAL A 176 7.05 -1.05 12.47
N LYS A 177 7.05 -2.26 13.02
CA LYS A 177 6.68 -3.48 12.31
C LYS A 177 5.25 -3.85 12.70
N VAL A 178 4.41 -4.10 11.72
CA VAL A 178 3.08 -4.69 11.91
C VAL A 178 3.04 -6.01 11.18
N SER A 179 2.82 -7.10 11.91
CA SER A 179 2.63 -8.44 11.35
C SER A 179 1.14 -8.73 11.27
N LEU A 180 0.66 -9.02 10.07
CA LEU A 180 -0.65 -9.60 9.80
C LEU A 180 -0.45 -11.11 9.64
N ARG A 181 -1.01 -11.87 10.57
CA ARG A 181 -0.91 -13.32 10.61
C ARG A 181 -2.28 -13.93 10.38
N GLY A 182 -2.32 -15.00 9.60
CA GLY A 182 -3.55 -15.73 9.30
C GLY A 182 -3.28 -16.93 8.41
N ASP A 183 -4.30 -17.77 8.22
CA ASP A 183 -4.34 -18.93 7.31
C ASP A 183 -4.80 -18.54 5.88
#